data_97e977d740b8f4b389bff3a3ae415827
#
_entry.id   97e977d740b8f4b389bff3a3ae415827
#
_cell.length_a   1.000
_cell.length_b   1.000
_cell.length_c   1.000
_cell.angle_alpha   90.00
_cell.angle_beta   90.00
_cell.angle_gamma   90.00
#
_symmetry.space_group_name_H-M   'P 1'
#
loop_
_entity.id
_entity.type
_entity.pdbx_description
1 polymer ?
#
loop_
_entity_poly.entity_id
_entity_poly.type
_entity_poly.pdbx_seq_one_letter_code
_entity_poly.pdbx_strand_id
1 'polypeptide(L)'
;MILKNISIINYKNIKAANLELSPKINCLIGHNGVGKTNFLDAIYYLSFCRSAYNPIDSQVIAHDENFMVIEGNYLDERENVENIFCGMKRGTKKHFKRNKKEYKRLSQHIGLIPLIFVSPSDTILIEGGSEERRRLMDVVISQYDPSYIEALSNYNKALQQRNALLKMEEEPDVTLMEIWEQEMARNGELLFQKREAFVKELIPLFQQIYRHISGDREVVSLRYVSHCQRGPLLDVIQRDRFKDRAVGYSLHGVHRDDLEMLIGDFLMKREGSQGQNKTFVLALKLAQFDFLRRTVSSTTPLLLLDDIFDKLDAQRVEAIVDLVSGANFGQIFITDTNRDHLDRILHESDGNYRIFHVEGGNIDLAHEE
;
A
#
# COMPACT_ATOMS: atom_id res chain seq x y z
N MET A 1 -10.24 1.06 -13.31
CA MET A 1 -9.45 0.22 -14.26
C MET A 1 -9.62 -1.25 -13.93
N ILE A 2 -9.71 -2.12 -14.95
CA ILE A 2 -9.85 -3.57 -14.80
C ILE A 2 -8.64 -4.23 -15.45
N LEU A 3 -7.88 -5.04 -14.73
CA LEU A 3 -6.80 -5.86 -15.29
C LEU A 3 -7.43 -7.04 -16.05
N LYS A 4 -7.36 -6.99 -17.38
CA LYS A 4 -7.96 -8.01 -18.25
C LYS A 4 -7.10 -9.27 -18.36
N ASN A 5 -5.80 -9.07 -18.54
CA ASN A 5 -4.82 -10.14 -18.58
C ASN A 5 -3.48 -9.71 -18.02
N ILE A 6 -2.70 -10.67 -17.55
CA ILE A 6 -1.36 -10.48 -17.03
C ILE A 6 -0.42 -11.56 -17.55
N SER A 7 0.76 -11.14 -17.99
CA SER A 7 1.87 -12.03 -18.35
C SER A 7 3.02 -11.80 -17.38
N ILE A 8 3.56 -12.86 -16.82
CA ILE A 8 4.66 -12.85 -15.86
C ILE A 8 5.74 -13.82 -16.33
N ILE A 9 6.99 -13.40 -16.30
CA ILE A 9 8.15 -14.26 -16.63
C ILE A 9 9.23 -14.01 -15.55
N ASN A 10 9.69 -15.09 -14.91
CA ASN A 10 10.81 -15.10 -13.97
C ASN A 10 10.65 -14.15 -12.78
N TYR A 11 9.44 -14.00 -12.26
CA TYR A 11 9.15 -13.16 -11.11
C TYR A 11 9.09 -13.98 -9.83
N LYS A 12 10.07 -13.80 -8.94
CA LYS A 12 10.23 -14.58 -7.70
C LYS A 12 10.21 -16.10 -7.99
N ASN A 13 9.19 -16.84 -7.52
CA ASN A 13 9.03 -18.27 -7.82
C ASN A 13 8.14 -18.56 -9.03
N ILE A 14 7.54 -17.55 -9.66
CA ILE A 14 6.72 -17.72 -10.86
C ILE A 14 7.64 -17.72 -12.07
N LYS A 15 7.75 -18.87 -12.75
CA LYS A 15 8.58 -19.00 -13.95
C LYS A 15 7.93 -18.36 -15.17
N ALA A 16 6.67 -18.75 -15.42
CA ALA A 16 5.86 -18.18 -16.49
C ALA A 16 4.38 -18.31 -16.13
N ALA A 17 3.62 -17.24 -16.37
CA ALA A 17 2.17 -17.25 -16.28
C ALA A 17 1.60 -16.31 -17.34
N ASN A 18 0.52 -16.72 -17.99
CA ASN A 18 -0.24 -15.87 -18.92
C ASN A 18 -1.72 -16.11 -18.67
N LEU A 19 -2.37 -15.18 -17.96
CA LEU A 19 -3.69 -15.39 -17.41
C LEU A 19 -4.66 -14.35 -17.96
N GLU A 20 -5.83 -14.80 -18.38
CA GLU A 20 -7.01 -13.97 -18.53
C GLU A 20 -7.76 -13.89 -17.22
N LEU A 21 -8.25 -12.73 -16.85
CA LEU A 21 -8.80 -12.43 -15.53
C LEU A 21 -10.28 -12.06 -15.61
N SER A 22 -11.04 -12.42 -14.58
CA SER A 22 -12.42 -11.96 -14.42
C SER A 22 -12.43 -10.47 -14.09
N PRO A 23 -13.38 -9.70 -14.62
CA PRO A 23 -13.52 -8.28 -14.28
C PRO A 23 -13.98 -8.06 -12.82
N LYS A 24 -14.44 -9.10 -12.12
CA LYS A 24 -14.96 -9.02 -10.76
C LYS A 24 -14.04 -9.73 -9.75
N ILE A 25 -14.09 -11.06 -9.68
CA ILE A 25 -13.40 -11.83 -8.65
C ILE A 25 -12.41 -12.80 -9.28
N ASN A 26 -11.19 -12.79 -8.78
CA ASN A 26 -10.14 -13.73 -9.17
C ASN A 26 -9.59 -14.40 -7.92
N CYS A 27 -9.80 -15.70 -7.79
CA CYS A 27 -9.39 -16.50 -6.65
C CYS A 27 -8.17 -17.34 -7.00
N LEU A 28 -7.14 -17.29 -6.13
CA LEU A 28 -5.96 -18.15 -6.26
C LEU A 28 -5.93 -19.14 -5.09
N ILE A 29 -6.01 -20.42 -5.41
CA ILE A 29 -6.04 -21.52 -4.43
C ILE A 29 -4.75 -22.32 -4.53
N GLY A 30 -4.20 -22.73 -3.39
CA GLY A 30 -3.02 -23.57 -3.32
C GLY A 30 -2.41 -23.59 -1.93
N HIS A 31 -1.47 -24.49 -1.69
CA HIS A 31 -0.77 -24.57 -0.41
C HIS A 31 0.05 -23.30 -0.10
N ASN A 32 0.49 -23.18 1.15
CA ASN A 32 1.38 -22.08 1.52
C ASN A 32 2.74 -22.18 0.80
N GLY A 33 3.31 -21.04 0.40
CA GLY A 33 4.61 -20.98 -0.28
C GLY A 33 4.62 -21.28 -1.78
N VAL A 34 3.49 -21.66 -2.39
CA VAL A 34 3.45 -22.04 -3.82
C VAL A 34 3.53 -20.86 -4.80
N GLY A 35 3.30 -19.61 -4.33
CA GLY A 35 3.43 -18.41 -5.18
C GLY A 35 2.19 -17.50 -5.23
N LYS A 36 1.12 -17.79 -4.49
CA LYS A 36 -0.10 -16.96 -4.46
C LYS A 36 0.20 -15.49 -4.16
N THR A 37 0.86 -15.22 -3.04
CA THR A 37 1.30 -13.87 -2.65
C THR A 37 2.20 -13.22 -3.70
N ASN A 38 3.06 -14.01 -4.38
CA ASN A 38 3.94 -13.48 -5.42
C ASN A 38 3.18 -13.02 -6.67
N PHE A 39 2.07 -13.67 -6.99
CA PHE A 39 1.17 -13.22 -8.06
C PHE A 39 0.51 -11.87 -7.70
N LEU A 40 0.00 -11.74 -6.48
CA LEU A 40 -0.55 -10.45 -6.00
C LEU A 40 0.51 -9.36 -5.98
N ASP A 41 1.74 -9.69 -5.58
CA ASP A 41 2.86 -8.74 -5.60
C ASP A 41 3.26 -8.33 -7.02
N ALA A 42 3.10 -9.17 -8.04
CA ALA A 42 3.28 -8.80 -9.43
C ALA A 42 2.24 -7.76 -9.90
N ILE A 43 0.98 -7.89 -9.49
CA ILE A 43 -0.06 -6.88 -9.74
C ILE A 43 0.27 -5.58 -9.00
N TYR A 44 0.68 -5.67 -7.73
CA TYR A 44 1.15 -4.53 -6.95
C TYR A 44 2.33 -3.83 -7.63
N TYR A 45 3.28 -4.60 -8.18
CA TYR A 45 4.43 -4.05 -8.88
C TYR A 45 4.03 -3.22 -10.12
N LEU A 46 3.03 -3.66 -10.87
CA LEU A 46 2.49 -2.90 -12.01
C LEU A 46 1.81 -1.59 -11.57
N SER A 47 1.28 -1.50 -10.35
CA SER A 47 0.67 -0.27 -9.81
C SER A 47 1.70 0.69 -9.20
N PHE A 48 2.65 0.17 -8.41
CA PHE A 48 3.57 0.97 -7.61
C PHE A 48 5.01 1.01 -8.14
N CYS A 49 5.29 0.40 -9.27
CA CYS A 49 6.63 0.27 -9.85
C CYS A 49 7.66 -0.37 -8.90
N ARG A 50 7.23 -1.12 -7.89
CA ARG A 50 8.07 -1.80 -6.90
C ARG A 50 7.31 -2.94 -6.23
N SER A 51 8.04 -3.90 -5.66
CA SER A 51 7.45 -4.94 -4.81
C SER A 51 6.91 -4.37 -3.50
N ALA A 52 5.83 -4.96 -2.97
CA ALA A 52 5.33 -4.68 -1.63
C ALA A 52 6.29 -5.18 -0.54
N TYR A 53 7.00 -6.28 -0.81
CA TYR A 53 7.81 -7.01 0.16
C TYR A 53 9.32 -6.81 -0.01
N ASN A 54 9.80 -6.63 -1.24
CA ASN A 54 11.22 -6.56 -1.54
C ASN A 54 11.63 -5.12 -1.86
N PRO A 55 12.45 -4.48 -1.01
CA PRO A 55 12.90 -3.10 -1.24
C PRO A 55 13.91 -2.98 -2.40
N ILE A 56 14.59 -4.08 -2.74
CA ILE A 56 15.62 -4.13 -3.78
C ILE A 56 15.04 -4.80 -5.02
N ASP A 57 14.95 -4.06 -6.12
CA ASP A 57 14.36 -4.54 -7.37
C ASP A 57 15.00 -5.85 -7.90
N SER A 58 16.31 -6.01 -7.81
CA SER A 58 16.98 -7.24 -8.30
C SER A 58 16.60 -8.52 -7.55
N GLN A 59 16.03 -8.40 -6.35
CA GLN A 59 15.57 -9.55 -5.54
C GLN A 59 14.24 -10.13 -6.01
N VAL A 60 13.51 -9.45 -6.89
CA VAL A 60 12.27 -9.99 -7.45
C VAL A 60 12.49 -10.85 -8.70
N ILE A 61 13.71 -10.86 -9.26
CA ILE A 61 14.07 -11.76 -10.35
C ILE A 61 14.27 -13.16 -9.77
N ALA A 62 13.71 -14.19 -10.40
CA ALA A 62 13.88 -15.58 -10.00
C ALA A 62 15.36 -15.95 -9.80
N HIS A 63 15.67 -16.83 -8.82
CA HIS A 63 17.04 -17.04 -8.33
C HIS A 63 18.02 -17.41 -9.43
N ASP A 64 17.61 -18.33 -10.32
CA ASP A 64 18.48 -18.89 -11.38
C ASP A 64 18.37 -18.12 -12.71
N GLU A 65 17.69 -16.96 -12.68
CA GLU A 65 17.38 -16.19 -13.88
C GLU A 65 18.08 -14.83 -13.89
N ASN A 66 18.31 -14.32 -15.09
CA ASN A 66 19.00 -13.04 -15.29
C ASN A 66 18.06 -11.86 -15.53
N PHE A 67 16.79 -12.12 -15.81
CA PHE A 67 15.81 -11.09 -16.12
C PHE A 67 14.41 -11.50 -15.61
N MET A 68 13.54 -10.51 -15.48
CA MET A 68 12.11 -10.71 -15.29
C MET A 68 11.30 -9.79 -16.19
N VAL A 69 10.06 -10.20 -16.50
CA VAL A 69 9.06 -9.39 -17.18
C VAL A 69 7.72 -9.54 -16.50
N ILE A 70 7.04 -8.40 -16.32
CA ILE A 70 5.62 -8.36 -15.94
C ILE A 70 4.92 -7.44 -16.92
N GLU A 71 3.83 -7.88 -17.52
CA GLU A 71 3.01 -7.11 -18.44
C GLU A 71 1.54 -7.30 -18.13
N GLY A 72 0.80 -6.21 -18.02
CA GLY A 72 -0.63 -6.22 -17.78
C GLY A 72 -1.37 -5.35 -18.80
N ASN A 73 -2.49 -5.86 -19.31
CA ASN A 73 -3.42 -5.08 -20.11
C ASN A 73 -4.66 -4.75 -19.28
N TYR A 74 -4.89 -3.46 -19.12
CA TYR A 74 -6.00 -2.90 -18.35
C TYR A 74 -7.05 -2.29 -19.28
N LEU A 75 -8.31 -2.38 -18.88
CA LEU A 75 -9.38 -1.61 -19.50
C LEU A 75 -9.71 -0.40 -18.61
N ASP A 76 -9.78 0.77 -19.20
CA ASP A 76 -10.32 1.95 -18.54
C ASP A 76 -11.86 1.95 -18.58
N GLU A 77 -12.51 2.95 -17.97
CA GLU A 77 -13.97 3.08 -17.96
C GLU A 77 -14.58 3.34 -19.36
N ARG A 78 -13.75 3.67 -20.34
CA ARG A 78 -14.13 3.87 -21.75
C ARG A 78 -13.75 2.70 -22.64
N GLU A 79 -13.40 1.57 -22.03
CA GLU A 79 -12.94 0.33 -22.70
C GLU A 79 -11.66 0.50 -23.54
N ASN A 80 -10.88 1.57 -23.33
CA ASN A 80 -9.57 1.67 -23.94
C ASN A 80 -8.59 0.75 -23.25
N VAL A 81 -7.72 0.10 -24.03
CA VAL A 81 -6.68 -0.79 -23.52
C VAL A 81 -5.47 0.04 -23.11
N GLU A 82 -5.08 -0.10 -21.84
CA GLU A 82 -3.85 0.44 -21.29
C GLU A 82 -2.86 -0.70 -21.03
N ASN A 83 -1.79 -0.73 -21.80
CA ASN A 83 -0.71 -1.71 -21.63
C ASN A 83 0.36 -1.17 -20.68
N ILE A 84 0.62 -1.90 -19.61
CA ILE A 84 1.67 -1.60 -18.63
C ILE A 84 2.70 -2.72 -18.65
N PHE A 85 3.95 -2.35 -18.89
CA PHE A 85 5.06 -3.28 -19.03
C PHE A 85 6.20 -2.90 -18.07
N CYS A 86 6.72 -3.89 -17.37
CA CYS A 86 7.95 -3.79 -16.61
C CYS A 86 8.90 -4.93 -17.00
N GLY A 87 10.08 -4.58 -17.50
CA GLY A 87 11.16 -5.51 -17.77
C GLY A 87 12.43 -5.08 -17.04
N MET A 88 13.13 -6.04 -16.45
CA MET A 88 14.38 -5.78 -15.74
C MET A 88 15.38 -6.93 -15.94
N LYS A 89 16.66 -6.57 -16.10
CA LYS A 89 17.80 -7.50 -16.10
C LYS A 89 18.67 -7.22 -14.88
N ARG A 90 19.29 -8.28 -14.31
CA ARG A 90 20.22 -8.11 -13.18
C ARG A 90 21.32 -7.11 -13.53
N GLY A 91 21.61 -6.20 -12.60
CA GLY A 91 22.64 -5.17 -12.76
C GLY A 91 22.26 -3.99 -13.68
N THR A 92 21.04 -3.95 -14.22
CA THR A 92 20.56 -2.83 -15.04
C THR A 92 19.36 -2.12 -14.40
N LYS A 93 19.06 -0.92 -14.89
CA LYS A 93 17.83 -0.22 -14.54
C LYS A 93 16.62 -0.95 -15.12
N LYS A 94 15.51 -0.93 -14.40
CA LYS A 94 14.23 -1.43 -14.89
C LYS A 94 13.66 -0.51 -15.99
N HIS A 95 13.05 -1.12 -16.97
CA HIS A 95 12.28 -0.45 -18.01
C HIS A 95 10.80 -0.53 -17.67
N PHE A 96 10.18 0.61 -17.41
CA PHE A 96 8.75 0.68 -17.09
C PHE A 96 8.04 1.52 -18.15
N LYS A 97 7.06 0.92 -18.83
CA LYS A 97 6.41 1.52 -20.01
C LYS A 97 4.89 1.50 -19.87
N ARG A 98 4.25 2.55 -20.36
CA ARG A 98 2.81 2.64 -20.62
C ARG A 98 2.60 2.76 -22.12
N ASN A 99 1.81 1.88 -22.72
CA ASN A 99 1.52 1.86 -24.16
C ASN A 99 2.82 1.96 -25.01
N LYS A 100 3.81 1.12 -24.66
CA LYS A 100 5.15 1.06 -25.28
C LYS A 100 6.05 2.29 -25.05
N LYS A 101 5.54 3.36 -24.37
CA LYS A 101 6.30 4.57 -24.06
C LYS A 101 6.91 4.49 -22.67
N GLU A 102 8.22 4.66 -22.56
CA GLU A 102 8.94 4.61 -21.29
C GLU A 102 8.68 5.87 -20.44
N TYR A 103 8.51 5.69 -19.11
CA TYR A 103 8.38 6.79 -18.18
C TYR A 103 9.72 7.49 -17.96
N LYS A 104 9.72 8.82 -18.01
CA LYS A 104 10.87 9.63 -17.59
C LYS A 104 11.08 9.60 -16.07
N ARG A 105 10.00 9.58 -15.31
CA ARG A 105 9.96 9.47 -13.84
C ARG A 105 8.85 8.51 -13.45
N LEU A 106 9.17 7.51 -12.65
CA LEU A 106 8.20 6.50 -12.20
C LEU A 106 7.08 7.08 -11.33
N SER A 107 7.33 8.23 -10.67
CA SER A 107 6.30 8.96 -9.93
C SER A 107 5.11 9.38 -10.79
N GLN A 108 5.28 9.52 -12.11
CA GLN A 108 4.19 9.84 -13.04
C GLN A 108 3.22 8.67 -13.28
N HIS A 109 3.62 7.46 -12.89
CA HIS A 109 2.78 6.27 -13.00
C HIS A 109 1.89 6.06 -11.77
N ILE A 110 2.36 6.50 -10.60
CA ILE A 110 1.63 6.30 -9.35
C ILE A 110 0.25 6.97 -9.41
N GLY A 111 -0.78 6.22 -9.05
CA GLY A 111 -2.18 6.66 -9.10
C GLY A 111 -2.90 6.37 -10.42
N LEU A 112 -2.19 5.90 -11.47
CA LEU A 112 -2.84 5.46 -12.71
C LEU A 112 -3.71 4.21 -12.47
N ILE A 113 -3.22 3.29 -11.65
CA ILE A 113 -3.90 2.05 -11.25
C ILE A 113 -4.02 2.08 -9.72
N PRO A 114 -5.05 2.74 -9.16
CA PRO A 114 -5.23 2.74 -7.72
C PRO A 114 -5.44 1.34 -7.19
N LEU A 115 -4.80 1.03 -6.05
CA LEU A 115 -4.78 -0.32 -5.52
C LEU A 115 -4.64 -0.30 -4.00
N ILE A 116 -5.39 -1.18 -3.33
CA ILE A 116 -5.19 -1.51 -1.92
C ILE A 116 -4.78 -2.97 -1.80
N PHE A 117 -3.72 -3.21 -1.06
CA PHE A 117 -3.22 -4.54 -0.74
C PHE A 117 -3.37 -4.82 0.74
N VAL A 118 -4.04 -5.91 1.06
CA VAL A 118 -4.22 -6.44 2.42
C VAL A 118 -3.48 -7.75 2.53
N SER A 119 -2.60 -7.87 3.51
CA SER A 119 -1.80 -9.09 3.73
C SER A 119 -1.66 -9.42 5.21
N PRO A 120 -1.32 -10.68 5.57
CA PRO A 120 -1.06 -11.05 6.96
C PRO A 120 0.05 -10.23 7.63
N SER A 121 1.02 -9.74 6.85
CA SER A 121 2.12 -8.92 7.35
C SER A 121 1.69 -7.50 7.77
N ASP A 122 0.50 -7.07 7.42
CA ASP A 122 -0.01 -5.74 7.78
C ASP A 122 -0.25 -5.57 9.30
N THR A 123 -0.22 -6.65 10.09
CA THR A 123 -0.20 -6.56 11.57
C THR A 123 0.96 -5.73 12.09
N ILE A 124 2.04 -5.56 11.31
CA ILE A 124 3.16 -4.66 11.62
C ILE A 124 2.71 -3.21 11.80
N LEU A 125 1.58 -2.80 11.25
CA LEU A 125 1.01 -1.46 11.45
C LEU A 125 0.67 -1.22 12.92
N ILE A 126 0.23 -2.26 13.64
CA ILE A 126 -0.06 -2.22 15.07
C ILE A 126 1.21 -2.50 15.89
N GLU A 127 1.91 -3.59 15.58
CA GLU A 127 3.03 -4.09 16.35
C GLU A 127 4.32 -3.30 16.14
N GLY A 128 4.50 -2.75 14.95
CA GLY A 128 5.70 -2.04 14.52
C GLY A 128 5.80 -0.58 14.99
N GLY A 129 6.74 0.12 14.39
CA GLY A 129 7.02 1.52 14.66
C GLY A 129 6.14 2.49 13.86
N SER A 130 6.33 3.79 14.11
CA SER A 130 5.63 4.86 13.37
C SER A 130 6.02 4.93 11.89
N GLU A 131 7.14 4.35 11.50
CA GLU A 131 7.58 4.32 10.10
C GLU A 131 6.58 3.60 9.20
N GLU A 132 6.09 2.42 9.61
CA GLU A 132 5.11 1.64 8.86
C GLU A 132 3.77 2.39 8.73
N ARG A 133 3.36 3.09 9.77
CA ARG A 133 2.13 3.89 9.75
C ARG A 133 2.25 5.15 8.90
N ARG A 134 3.43 5.79 8.86
CA ARG A 134 3.70 6.87 7.89
C ARG A 134 3.67 6.34 6.46
N ARG A 135 4.35 5.20 6.22
CA ARG A 135 4.37 4.56 4.90
C ARG A 135 2.95 4.23 4.41
N LEU A 136 2.06 3.78 5.29
CA LEU A 136 0.66 3.53 4.97
C LEU A 136 -0.03 4.80 4.47
N MET A 137 0.11 5.94 5.18
CA MET A 137 -0.45 7.23 4.74
C MET A 137 0.17 7.67 3.41
N ASP A 138 1.49 7.59 3.28
CA ASP A 138 2.23 8.01 2.09
C ASP A 138 1.81 7.21 0.85
N VAL A 139 1.63 5.89 0.98
CA VAL A 139 1.19 5.02 -0.11
C VAL A 139 -0.22 5.37 -0.59
N VAL A 140 -1.15 5.68 0.32
CA VAL A 140 -2.53 6.01 -0.06
C VAL A 140 -2.60 7.40 -0.67
N ILE A 141 -2.03 8.42 -0.01
CA ILE A 141 -2.09 9.82 -0.47
C ILE A 141 -1.40 9.98 -1.83
N SER A 142 -0.28 9.28 -2.04
CA SER A 142 0.45 9.32 -3.31
C SER A 142 -0.39 8.84 -4.51
N GLN A 143 -1.42 8.04 -4.30
CA GLN A 143 -2.25 7.52 -5.38
C GLN A 143 -3.25 8.55 -5.94
N TYR A 144 -3.59 9.58 -5.18
CA TYR A 144 -4.53 10.60 -5.65
C TYR A 144 -3.97 12.02 -5.69
N ASP A 145 -2.79 12.24 -5.09
CA ASP A 145 -2.18 13.56 -5.03
C ASP A 145 -0.72 13.54 -5.51
N PRO A 146 -0.46 13.86 -6.79
CA PRO A 146 0.90 13.95 -7.32
C PRO A 146 1.78 15.00 -6.62
N SER A 147 1.19 16.10 -6.07
CA SER A 147 1.92 17.13 -5.35
C SER A 147 2.51 16.60 -4.04
N TYR A 148 1.84 15.61 -3.43
CA TYR A 148 2.32 14.92 -2.25
C TYR A 148 3.61 14.13 -2.51
N ILE A 149 3.68 13.44 -3.66
CA ILE A 149 4.89 12.67 -4.05
C ILE A 149 6.09 13.62 -4.20
N GLU A 150 5.88 14.78 -4.82
CA GLU A 150 6.93 15.76 -5.02
C GLU A 150 7.41 16.34 -3.67
N ALA A 151 6.46 16.74 -2.82
CA ALA A 151 6.76 17.24 -1.49
C ALA A 151 7.50 16.20 -0.63
N LEU A 152 7.08 14.94 -0.66
CA LEU A 152 7.72 13.85 0.07
C LEU A 152 9.17 13.62 -0.41
N SER A 153 9.39 13.65 -1.71
CA SER A 153 10.74 13.54 -2.30
C SER A 153 11.64 14.70 -1.89
N ASN A 154 11.14 15.95 -1.98
CA ASN A 154 11.89 17.14 -1.63
C ASN A 154 12.18 17.19 -0.12
N TYR A 155 11.20 16.85 0.71
CA TYR A 155 11.39 16.76 2.16
C TYR A 155 12.47 15.75 2.54
N ASN A 156 12.41 14.54 1.98
CA ASN A 156 13.39 13.49 2.26
C ASN A 156 14.80 13.88 1.80
N LYS A 157 14.93 14.56 0.66
CA LYS A 157 16.20 15.10 0.19
C LYS A 157 16.74 16.16 1.16
N ALA A 158 15.91 17.11 1.56
CA ALA A 158 16.30 18.17 2.50
C ALA A 158 16.70 17.61 3.87
N LEU A 159 15.94 16.63 4.39
CA LEU A 159 16.27 15.92 5.62
C LEU A 159 17.62 15.20 5.53
N GLN A 160 17.90 14.52 4.41
CA GLN A 160 19.17 13.83 4.18
C GLN A 160 20.34 14.85 4.17
N GLN A 161 20.20 15.96 3.47
CA GLN A 161 21.22 17.00 3.39
C GLN A 161 21.46 17.66 4.75
N ARG A 162 20.37 18.03 5.47
CA ARG A 162 20.47 18.57 6.82
C ARG A 162 21.17 17.60 7.77
N ASN A 163 20.79 16.31 7.74
CA ASN A 163 21.44 15.31 8.58
C ASN A 163 22.92 15.08 8.22
N ALA A 164 23.30 15.26 6.97
CA ALA A 164 24.72 15.22 6.57
C ALA A 164 25.52 16.40 7.19
N LEU A 165 24.94 17.60 7.17
CA LEU A 165 25.54 18.79 7.82
C LEU A 165 25.64 18.61 9.33
N LEU A 166 24.60 18.06 9.98
CA LEU A 166 24.61 17.82 11.43
C LEU A 166 25.70 16.84 11.89
N LYS A 167 26.17 15.97 11.01
CA LYS A 167 27.22 14.96 11.30
C LYS A 167 28.64 15.47 11.07
N MET A 168 28.83 16.65 10.48
CA MET A 168 30.17 17.19 10.23
C MET A 168 30.89 17.49 11.56
N GLU A 169 32.19 17.24 11.63
CA GLU A 169 33.00 17.56 12.81
C GLU A 169 33.09 19.08 12.98
N GLU A 170 33.34 19.83 11.90
CA GLU A 170 33.37 21.29 11.88
C GLU A 170 31.95 21.86 11.93
N GLU A 171 31.85 23.14 12.37
CA GLU A 171 30.56 23.83 12.31
C GLU A 171 30.10 24.00 10.86
N PRO A 172 28.89 23.52 10.54
CA PRO A 172 28.37 23.66 9.19
C PRO A 172 28.08 25.13 8.85
N ASP A 173 28.17 25.44 7.55
CA ASP A 173 27.72 26.75 7.06
C ASP A 173 26.25 26.99 7.44
N VAL A 174 26.03 28.07 8.19
CA VAL A 174 24.71 28.44 8.72
C VAL A 174 23.73 28.71 7.57
N THR A 175 24.19 29.38 6.50
CA THR A 175 23.35 29.68 5.34
C THR A 175 22.87 28.40 4.64
N LEU A 176 23.77 27.43 4.46
CA LEU A 176 23.43 26.16 3.86
C LEU A 176 22.48 25.33 4.75
N MET A 177 22.68 25.38 6.07
CA MET A 177 21.77 24.76 7.04
C MET A 177 20.36 25.35 6.93
N GLU A 178 20.25 26.67 6.91
CA GLU A 178 18.97 27.37 6.81
C GLU A 178 18.22 27.09 5.51
N ILE A 179 18.92 26.95 4.38
CA ILE A 179 18.31 26.55 3.10
C ILE A 179 17.61 25.20 3.24
N TRP A 180 18.28 24.21 3.82
CA TRP A 180 17.68 22.87 3.97
C TRP A 180 16.57 22.84 5.02
N GLU A 181 16.67 23.63 6.08
CA GLU A 181 15.61 23.78 7.08
C GLU A 181 14.36 24.43 6.50
N GLN A 182 14.50 25.45 5.67
CA GLN A 182 13.38 26.08 4.95
C GLN A 182 12.72 25.09 3.96
N GLU A 183 13.53 24.31 3.22
CA GLU A 183 13.00 23.28 2.34
C GLU A 183 12.29 22.16 3.12
N MET A 184 12.83 21.74 4.28
CA MET A 184 12.15 20.80 5.17
C MET A 184 10.84 21.37 5.70
N ALA A 185 10.82 22.63 6.14
CA ALA A 185 9.63 23.25 6.69
C ALA A 185 8.53 23.39 5.64
N ARG A 186 8.85 23.97 4.47
CA ARG A 186 7.90 24.17 3.37
C ARG A 186 7.23 22.87 2.93
N ASN A 187 8.04 21.85 2.63
CA ASN A 187 7.51 20.56 2.17
C ASN A 187 6.86 19.79 3.32
N GLY A 188 7.41 19.89 4.54
CA GLY A 188 6.86 19.23 5.73
C GLY A 188 5.48 19.76 6.12
N GLU A 189 5.23 21.06 6.05
CA GLU A 189 3.91 21.65 6.31
C GLU A 189 2.87 21.20 5.28
N LEU A 190 3.25 21.09 4.01
CA LEU A 190 2.36 20.53 2.99
C LEU A 190 2.02 19.06 3.30
N LEU A 191 3.01 18.22 3.63
CA LEU A 191 2.81 16.83 4.00
C LEU A 191 1.91 16.70 5.22
N PHE A 192 2.13 17.53 6.24
CA PHE A 192 1.29 17.57 7.44
C PHE A 192 -0.16 17.85 7.10
N GLN A 193 -0.44 18.93 6.35
CA GLN A 193 -1.80 19.31 5.95
C GLN A 193 -2.51 18.18 5.19
N LYS A 194 -1.82 17.53 4.26
CA LYS A 194 -2.38 16.44 3.48
C LYS A 194 -2.65 15.18 4.32
N ARG A 195 -1.75 14.82 5.24
CA ARG A 195 -1.94 13.70 6.16
C ARG A 195 -3.08 13.96 7.15
N GLU A 196 -3.15 15.19 7.70
CA GLU A 196 -4.22 15.58 8.62
C GLU A 196 -5.60 15.52 7.95
N ALA A 197 -5.73 16.06 6.73
CA ALA A 197 -6.96 15.99 5.95
C ALA A 197 -7.34 14.53 5.64
N PHE A 198 -6.39 13.73 5.17
CA PHE A 198 -6.61 12.30 4.89
C PHE A 198 -7.10 11.56 6.14
N VAL A 199 -6.44 11.71 7.29
CA VAL A 199 -6.82 11.00 8.52
C VAL A 199 -8.20 11.44 8.99
N LYS A 200 -8.53 12.73 8.91
CA LYS A 200 -9.83 13.27 9.28
C LYS A 200 -10.97 12.62 8.48
N GLU A 201 -10.77 12.42 7.19
CA GLU A 201 -11.75 11.80 6.31
C GLU A 201 -11.79 10.26 6.45
N LEU A 202 -10.64 9.64 6.76
CA LEU A 202 -10.51 8.19 6.92
C LEU A 202 -11.21 7.68 8.19
N ILE A 203 -11.15 8.42 9.30
CA ILE A 203 -11.69 8.00 10.61
C ILE A 203 -13.14 7.53 10.52
N PRO A 204 -14.12 8.30 10.00
CA PRO A 204 -15.50 7.88 9.96
C PRO A 204 -15.71 6.63 9.08
N LEU A 205 -14.99 6.50 7.97
CA LEU A 205 -15.06 5.32 7.10
C LEU A 205 -14.54 4.08 7.82
N PHE A 206 -13.39 4.23 8.47
CA PHE A 206 -12.78 3.17 9.27
C PHE A 206 -13.70 2.70 10.41
N GLN A 207 -14.26 3.62 11.17
CA GLN A 207 -15.16 3.30 12.26
C GLN A 207 -16.45 2.61 11.78
N GLN A 208 -16.98 3.01 10.64
CA GLN A 208 -18.16 2.38 10.04
C GLN A 208 -17.87 0.92 9.64
N ILE A 209 -16.76 0.69 8.95
CA ILE A 209 -16.36 -0.67 8.50
C ILE A 209 -16.01 -1.54 9.70
N TYR A 210 -15.28 -1.00 10.69
CA TYR A 210 -14.92 -1.77 11.87
C TYR A 210 -16.16 -2.20 12.65
N ARG A 211 -17.14 -1.32 12.88
CA ARG A 211 -18.41 -1.65 13.53
C ARG A 211 -19.15 -2.77 12.79
N HIS A 212 -19.19 -2.71 11.46
CA HIS A 212 -19.83 -3.76 10.65
C HIS A 212 -19.16 -5.13 10.87
N ILE A 213 -17.82 -5.20 10.86
CA ILE A 213 -17.09 -6.46 11.02
C ILE A 213 -17.10 -6.97 12.47
N SER A 214 -17.03 -6.06 13.47
CA SER A 214 -16.97 -6.43 14.90
C SER A 214 -18.32 -6.67 15.55
N GLY A 215 -19.42 -6.35 14.85
CA GLY A 215 -20.78 -6.42 15.42
C GLY A 215 -21.02 -5.38 16.51
N ASP A 216 -20.46 -4.18 16.35
CA ASP A 216 -20.63 -3.00 17.25
C ASP A 216 -20.19 -3.20 18.71
N ARG A 217 -19.28 -4.18 18.93
CA ARG A 217 -18.82 -4.55 20.30
C ARG A 217 -17.70 -3.67 20.82
N GLU A 218 -17.03 -2.94 19.95
CA GLU A 218 -15.77 -2.26 20.27
C GLU A 218 -15.75 -0.88 19.62
N VAL A 219 -15.21 0.10 20.33
CA VAL A 219 -14.99 1.46 19.79
C VAL A 219 -13.52 1.59 19.41
N VAL A 220 -13.25 1.92 18.15
CA VAL A 220 -11.90 2.15 17.65
C VAL A 220 -11.74 3.55 17.10
N SER A 221 -10.52 4.06 17.12
CA SER A 221 -10.17 5.36 16.57
C SER A 221 -8.73 5.43 16.06
N LEU A 222 -8.43 6.50 15.31
CA LEU A 222 -7.11 6.88 14.84
C LEU A 222 -6.80 8.26 15.38
N ARG A 223 -5.55 8.48 15.80
CA ARG A 223 -5.07 9.80 16.22
C ARG A 223 -3.78 10.14 15.50
N TYR A 224 -3.82 11.15 14.66
CA TYR A 224 -2.62 11.65 13.99
C TYR A 224 -1.84 12.57 14.93
N VAL A 225 -0.54 12.29 15.06
CA VAL A 225 0.38 13.03 15.92
C VAL A 225 1.53 13.57 15.07
N SER A 226 1.73 14.89 15.10
CA SER A 226 2.80 15.55 14.35
C SER A 226 3.45 16.67 15.15
N HIS A 227 4.72 16.91 14.87
CA HIS A 227 5.43 18.07 15.41
C HIS A 227 4.90 19.40 14.85
N CYS A 228 4.27 19.41 13.66
CA CYS A 228 3.64 20.60 13.09
C CYS A 228 2.45 21.12 13.94
N GLN A 229 1.87 20.28 14.82
CA GLN A 229 0.83 20.71 15.76
C GLN A 229 1.36 21.62 16.89
N ARG A 230 2.69 21.76 17.01
CA ARG A 230 3.35 22.58 18.04
C ARG A 230 3.68 24.00 17.57
N GLY A 231 3.34 24.36 16.33
CA GLY A 231 3.62 25.64 15.68
C GLY A 231 4.29 25.47 14.32
N PRO A 232 4.71 26.57 13.68
CA PRO A 232 5.40 26.55 12.39
C PRO A 232 6.59 25.59 12.42
N LEU A 233 6.69 24.71 11.44
CA LEU A 233 7.71 23.65 11.47
C LEU A 233 9.13 24.20 11.44
N LEU A 234 9.36 25.33 10.78
CA LEU A 234 10.67 26.00 10.76
C LEU A 234 11.12 26.38 12.17
N ASP A 235 10.23 27.00 12.96
CA ASP A 235 10.54 27.42 14.34
C ASP A 235 10.84 26.20 15.22
N VAL A 236 10.09 25.11 15.04
CA VAL A 236 10.29 23.84 15.77
C VAL A 236 11.66 23.23 15.45
N ILE A 237 12.07 23.23 14.18
CA ILE A 237 13.36 22.69 13.73
C ILE A 237 14.52 23.57 14.25
N GLN A 238 14.41 24.88 14.12
CA GLN A 238 15.50 25.81 14.47
C GLN A 238 15.71 25.90 15.98
N ARG A 239 14.65 25.89 16.78
CA ARG A 239 14.73 25.92 18.24
C ARG A 239 15.57 24.78 18.82
N ASP A 240 15.51 23.60 18.23
CA ASP A 240 16.20 22.43 18.75
C ASP A 240 17.46 22.03 17.94
N ARG A 241 17.97 22.96 17.07
CA ARG A 241 19.17 22.75 16.24
C ARG A 241 20.39 22.26 17.04
N PHE A 242 20.58 22.82 18.23
CA PHE A 242 21.68 22.44 19.11
C PHE A 242 21.57 20.95 19.55
N LYS A 243 20.36 20.49 19.90
CA LYS A 243 20.13 19.09 20.25
C LYS A 243 20.34 18.17 19.06
N ASP A 244 19.84 18.58 17.88
CA ASP A 244 20.01 17.84 16.64
C ASP A 244 21.49 17.68 16.30
N ARG A 245 22.29 18.73 16.51
CA ARG A 245 23.74 18.72 16.33
C ARG A 245 24.42 17.72 17.28
N ALA A 246 24.02 17.71 18.54
CA ALA A 246 24.58 16.80 19.56
C ALA A 246 24.33 15.31 19.25
N VAL A 247 23.19 14.98 18.62
CA VAL A 247 22.84 13.59 18.25
C VAL A 247 23.17 13.24 16.79
N GLY A 248 23.50 14.24 15.95
CA GLY A 248 23.87 14.05 14.55
C GLY A 248 22.70 13.77 13.59
N TYR A 249 21.45 14.06 13.98
CA TYR A 249 20.28 13.91 13.14
C TYR A 249 19.09 14.75 13.60
N SER A 250 18.14 15.00 12.70
CA SER A 250 16.94 15.79 12.98
C SER A 250 15.97 15.06 13.91
N LEU A 251 15.68 15.64 15.05
CA LEU A 251 14.75 15.11 16.06
C LEU A 251 13.30 15.51 15.76
N HIS A 252 13.10 16.59 15.00
CA HIS A 252 11.78 17.15 14.73
C HIS A 252 11.49 17.23 13.25
N GLY A 253 10.22 17.03 12.89
CA GLY A 253 9.69 17.08 11.52
C GLY A 253 8.71 15.97 11.23
N VAL A 254 8.10 15.98 10.04
CA VAL A 254 7.06 15.03 9.63
C VAL A 254 7.57 13.59 9.44
N HIS A 255 8.87 13.38 9.38
CA HIS A 255 9.50 12.05 9.44
C HIS A 255 9.39 11.39 10.83
N ARG A 256 8.87 12.12 11.83
CA ARG A 256 8.58 11.66 13.19
C ARG A 256 7.09 11.53 13.47
N ASP A 257 6.24 11.88 12.51
CA ASP A 257 4.80 11.74 12.66
C ASP A 257 4.39 10.30 12.99
N ASP A 258 3.25 10.18 13.66
CA ASP A 258 2.65 8.89 13.95
C ASP A 258 1.13 8.92 13.70
N LEU A 259 0.58 7.75 13.41
CA LEU A 259 -0.84 7.47 13.37
C LEU A 259 -1.15 6.46 14.46
N GLU A 260 -1.49 6.94 15.64
CA GLU A 260 -1.82 6.08 16.76
C GLU A 260 -3.15 5.36 16.51
N MET A 261 -3.16 4.07 16.77
CA MET A 261 -4.30 3.17 16.60
C MET A 261 -4.86 2.84 17.97
N LEU A 262 -6.15 3.15 18.19
CA LEU A 262 -6.78 3.10 19.50
C LEU A 262 -7.96 2.14 19.52
N ILE A 263 -8.12 1.44 20.65
CA ILE A 263 -9.31 0.71 21.05
C ILE A 263 -9.81 1.30 22.38
N GLY A 264 -10.99 1.88 22.38
CA GLY A 264 -11.38 2.80 23.46
C GLY A 264 -10.35 3.92 23.58
N ASP A 265 -9.85 4.14 24.80
CA ASP A 265 -8.84 5.14 25.13
C ASP A 265 -7.39 4.59 25.08
N PHE A 266 -7.21 3.31 24.74
CA PHE A 266 -5.94 2.62 24.84
C PHE A 266 -5.31 2.35 23.47
N LEU A 267 -3.95 2.27 23.43
CA LEU A 267 -3.24 1.88 22.23
C LEU A 267 -3.52 0.42 21.87
N MET A 268 -3.95 0.17 20.64
CA MET A 268 -4.24 -1.15 20.10
C MET A 268 -3.08 -2.14 20.32
N LYS A 269 -1.83 -1.67 20.19
CA LYS A 269 -0.60 -2.44 20.42
C LYS A 269 -0.53 -3.07 21.82
N ARG A 270 -1.16 -2.44 22.85
CA ARG A 270 -1.08 -2.88 24.24
C ARG A 270 -2.25 -3.76 24.67
N GLU A 271 -3.45 -3.41 24.20
CA GLU A 271 -4.69 -3.99 24.70
C GLU A 271 -5.41 -4.89 23.69
N GLY A 272 -5.03 -4.80 22.40
CA GLY A 272 -5.70 -5.55 21.34
C GLY A 272 -5.37 -7.04 21.36
N SER A 273 -6.39 -7.90 21.32
CA SER A 273 -6.23 -9.32 21.04
C SER A 273 -5.82 -9.56 19.58
N GLN A 274 -5.30 -10.75 19.27
CA GLN A 274 -4.90 -11.09 17.90
C GLN A 274 -6.05 -10.93 16.88
N GLY A 275 -7.27 -11.36 17.25
CA GLY A 275 -8.45 -11.23 16.42
C GLY A 275 -8.85 -9.77 16.22
N GLN A 276 -8.80 -8.94 17.29
CA GLN A 276 -9.03 -7.50 17.22
C GLN A 276 -8.01 -6.80 16.33
N ASN A 277 -6.71 -7.14 16.47
CA ASN A 277 -5.64 -6.57 15.65
C ASN A 277 -5.86 -6.84 14.16
N LYS A 278 -6.23 -8.08 13.80
CA LYS A 278 -6.54 -8.42 12.40
C LYS A 278 -7.75 -7.68 11.88
N THR A 279 -8.85 -7.66 12.65
CA THR A 279 -10.06 -6.93 12.29
C THR A 279 -9.78 -5.44 12.11
N PHE A 280 -8.97 -4.85 13.00
CA PHE A 280 -8.58 -3.45 12.94
C PHE A 280 -7.82 -3.14 11.64
N VAL A 281 -6.79 -3.92 11.34
CA VAL A 281 -5.99 -3.72 10.12
C VAL A 281 -6.82 -3.92 8.86
N LEU A 282 -7.64 -4.95 8.81
CA LEU A 282 -8.51 -5.20 7.66
C LEU A 282 -9.52 -4.07 7.47
N ALA A 283 -10.21 -3.66 8.53
CA ALA A 283 -11.15 -2.53 8.46
C ALA A 283 -10.47 -1.23 8.03
N LEU A 284 -9.25 -0.98 8.51
CA LEU A 284 -8.45 0.18 8.11
C LEU A 284 -8.11 0.15 6.61
N LYS A 285 -7.71 -1.00 6.08
CA LYS A 285 -7.40 -1.18 4.65
C LYS A 285 -8.64 -1.06 3.77
N LEU A 286 -9.76 -1.62 4.18
CA LEU A 286 -11.04 -1.48 3.46
C LEU A 286 -11.56 -0.03 3.52
N ALA A 287 -11.31 0.69 4.61
CA ALA A 287 -11.60 2.12 4.70
C ALA A 287 -10.73 2.95 3.73
N GLN A 288 -9.45 2.60 3.56
CA GLN A 288 -8.59 3.22 2.57
C GLN A 288 -9.09 2.96 1.14
N PHE A 289 -9.59 1.76 0.87
CA PHE A 289 -10.21 1.45 -0.42
C PHE A 289 -11.43 2.35 -0.67
N ASP A 290 -12.34 2.44 0.28
CA ASP A 290 -13.55 3.28 0.14
C ASP A 290 -13.19 4.77 0.02
N PHE A 291 -12.18 5.24 0.77
CA PHE A 291 -11.62 6.58 0.66
C PHE A 291 -11.09 6.84 -0.76
N LEU A 292 -10.22 5.97 -1.29
CA LEU A 292 -9.68 6.11 -2.65
C LEU A 292 -10.78 6.08 -3.69
N ARG A 293 -11.75 5.18 -3.59
CA ARG A 293 -12.89 5.09 -4.50
C ARG A 293 -13.69 6.38 -4.56
N ARG A 294 -13.85 7.07 -3.43
CA ARG A 294 -14.56 8.36 -3.37
C ARG A 294 -13.73 9.53 -3.88
N THR A 295 -12.42 9.46 -3.71
CA THR A 295 -11.49 10.55 -4.03
C THR A 295 -11.03 10.49 -5.47
N VAL A 296 -10.76 9.29 -6.01
CA VAL A 296 -10.33 9.09 -7.40
C VAL A 296 -11.55 8.94 -8.28
N SER A 297 -11.98 10.02 -8.91
CA SER A 297 -13.20 10.06 -9.74
C SER A 297 -13.11 9.29 -11.06
N SER A 298 -11.91 8.91 -11.49
CA SER A 298 -11.65 8.34 -12.82
C SER A 298 -11.57 6.82 -12.88
N THR A 299 -11.49 6.13 -11.72
CA THR A 299 -11.39 4.66 -11.72
C THR A 299 -11.60 4.07 -10.33
N THR A 300 -12.22 2.89 -10.27
CA THR A 300 -12.32 2.12 -9.02
C THR A 300 -10.99 1.43 -8.72
N PRO A 301 -10.48 1.49 -7.47
CA PRO A 301 -9.25 0.81 -7.09
C PRO A 301 -9.35 -0.71 -7.25
N LEU A 302 -8.22 -1.37 -7.48
CA LEU A 302 -8.08 -2.82 -7.35
C LEU A 302 -7.98 -3.17 -5.86
N LEU A 303 -8.54 -4.33 -5.46
CA LEU A 303 -8.42 -4.86 -4.12
C LEU A 303 -7.69 -6.20 -4.14
N LEU A 304 -6.54 -6.27 -3.48
CA LEU A 304 -5.76 -7.49 -3.31
C LEU A 304 -5.89 -7.97 -1.87
N LEU A 305 -6.36 -9.20 -1.67
CA LEU A 305 -6.61 -9.82 -0.38
C LEU A 305 -5.78 -11.11 -0.26
N ASP A 306 -4.71 -11.07 0.52
CA ASP A 306 -3.79 -12.20 0.68
C ASP A 306 -4.05 -12.91 2.02
N ASP A 307 -4.53 -14.16 1.98
CA ASP A 307 -4.73 -15.05 3.13
C ASP A 307 -5.44 -14.35 4.33
N ILE A 308 -6.49 -13.55 4.04
CA ILE A 308 -7.12 -12.69 5.05
C ILE A 308 -8.01 -13.42 6.04
N PHE A 309 -8.53 -14.60 5.67
CA PHE A 309 -9.50 -15.35 6.48
C PHE A 309 -8.87 -16.19 7.59
N ASP A 310 -7.55 -16.43 7.53
CA ASP A 310 -6.84 -17.19 8.57
C ASP A 310 -7.03 -16.58 9.96
N LYS A 311 -7.41 -17.39 10.96
CA LYS A 311 -7.62 -17.01 12.36
C LYS A 311 -8.73 -15.96 12.63
N LEU A 312 -9.67 -15.78 11.72
CA LEU A 312 -10.91 -15.06 11.96
C LEU A 312 -12.01 -16.05 12.34
N ASP A 313 -12.93 -15.62 13.19
CA ASP A 313 -14.15 -16.38 13.48
C ASP A 313 -15.15 -16.30 12.31
N ALA A 314 -16.08 -17.27 12.25
CA ALA A 314 -17.03 -17.37 11.16
C ALA A 314 -17.89 -16.13 10.95
N GLN A 315 -18.27 -15.42 12.04
CA GLN A 315 -19.08 -14.21 11.97
C GLN A 315 -18.32 -13.05 11.29
N ARG A 316 -17.02 -12.90 11.58
CA ARG A 316 -16.19 -11.89 10.95
C ARG A 316 -15.92 -12.21 9.47
N VAL A 317 -15.71 -13.50 9.16
CA VAL A 317 -15.57 -13.95 7.77
C VAL A 317 -16.82 -13.61 6.98
N GLU A 318 -18.01 -13.93 7.48
CA GLU A 318 -19.30 -13.61 6.86
C GLU A 318 -19.43 -12.09 6.60
N ALA A 319 -19.21 -11.27 7.62
CA ALA A 319 -19.27 -9.82 7.48
C ALA A 319 -18.30 -9.23 6.45
N ILE A 320 -17.11 -9.84 6.29
CA ILE A 320 -16.14 -9.43 5.27
C ILE A 320 -16.61 -9.85 3.88
N VAL A 321 -17.13 -11.07 3.75
CA VAL A 321 -17.70 -11.60 2.50
C VAL A 321 -18.82 -10.69 2.01
N ASP A 322 -19.81 -10.40 2.86
CA ASP A 322 -20.92 -9.49 2.56
C ASP A 322 -20.42 -8.12 2.10
N LEU A 323 -19.41 -7.61 2.78
CA LEU A 323 -18.85 -6.29 2.46
C LEU A 323 -18.19 -6.27 1.08
N VAL A 324 -17.33 -7.27 0.77
CA VAL A 324 -16.55 -7.28 -0.48
C VAL A 324 -17.36 -7.75 -1.70
N SER A 325 -18.42 -8.54 -1.49
CA SER A 325 -19.36 -8.95 -2.53
C SER A 325 -20.24 -7.80 -3.03
N GLY A 326 -20.34 -6.72 -2.24
CA GLY A 326 -21.15 -5.56 -2.59
C GLY A 326 -20.72 -4.85 -3.87
N ALA A 327 -21.65 -4.14 -4.52
CA ALA A 327 -21.45 -3.44 -5.77
C ALA A 327 -20.37 -2.32 -5.73
N ASN A 328 -19.95 -1.92 -4.53
CA ASN A 328 -18.99 -0.85 -4.33
C ASN A 328 -17.53 -1.25 -4.61
N PHE A 329 -17.24 -2.55 -4.66
CA PHE A 329 -15.91 -3.06 -4.94
C PHE A 329 -15.77 -3.35 -6.44
N GLY A 330 -14.66 -2.92 -7.02
CA GLY A 330 -14.31 -3.20 -8.40
C GLY A 330 -13.76 -4.62 -8.59
N GLN A 331 -12.60 -4.73 -9.23
CA GLN A 331 -11.94 -6.02 -9.40
C GLN A 331 -11.18 -6.41 -8.14
N ILE A 332 -11.41 -7.66 -7.69
CA ILE A 332 -10.85 -8.22 -6.46
C ILE A 332 -10.00 -9.44 -6.80
N PHE A 333 -8.86 -9.55 -6.13
CA PHE A 333 -7.99 -10.72 -6.16
C PHE A 333 -7.89 -11.28 -4.75
N ILE A 334 -8.19 -12.56 -4.58
CA ILE A 334 -8.21 -13.22 -3.27
C ILE A 334 -7.32 -14.46 -3.32
N THR A 335 -6.47 -14.62 -2.32
CA THR A 335 -5.73 -15.87 -2.13
C THR A 335 -6.24 -16.58 -0.88
N ASP A 336 -6.37 -17.89 -0.93
CA ASP A 336 -6.69 -18.73 0.21
C ASP A 336 -6.07 -20.12 0.05
N THR A 337 -5.91 -20.81 1.18
CA THR A 337 -5.56 -22.24 1.23
C THR A 337 -6.80 -23.14 1.28
N ASN A 338 -7.95 -22.61 1.71
CA ASN A 338 -9.20 -23.32 1.87
C ASN A 338 -10.26 -22.81 0.88
N ARG A 339 -10.80 -23.74 0.10
CA ARG A 339 -11.86 -23.45 -0.89
C ARG A 339 -13.19 -23.05 -0.24
N ASP A 340 -13.51 -23.58 0.96
CA ASP A 340 -14.80 -23.36 1.61
C ASP A 340 -15.11 -21.88 1.89
N HIS A 341 -14.08 -21.08 2.18
CA HIS A 341 -14.23 -19.62 2.36
C HIS A 341 -14.58 -18.92 1.04
N LEU A 342 -13.95 -19.37 -0.04
CA LEU A 342 -14.13 -18.79 -1.38
C LEU A 342 -15.50 -19.16 -1.95
N ASP A 343 -15.98 -20.38 -1.77
CA ASP A 343 -17.28 -20.82 -2.27
C ASP A 343 -18.42 -19.94 -1.76
N ARG A 344 -18.32 -19.40 -0.52
CA ARG A 344 -19.29 -18.43 0.00
C ARG A 344 -19.26 -17.10 -0.74
N ILE A 345 -18.07 -16.56 -1.00
CA ILE A 345 -17.88 -15.30 -1.75
C ILE A 345 -18.41 -15.46 -3.18
N LEU A 346 -18.17 -16.63 -3.78
CA LEU A 346 -18.53 -16.91 -5.15
C LEU A 346 -20.05 -17.09 -5.33
N HIS A 347 -20.74 -17.69 -4.34
CA HIS A 347 -22.20 -17.80 -4.34
C HIS A 347 -22.92 -16.44 -4.36
N GLU A 348 -22.30 -15.40 -3.84
CA GLU A 348 -22.85 -14.05 -3.78
C GLU A 348 -22.43 -13.17 -4.98
N SER A 349 -21.57 -13.68 -5.87
CA SER A 349 -20.91 -12.86 -6.91
C SER A 349 -21.59 -12.89 -8.30
N ASP A 350 -22.83 -13.32 -8.44
CA ASP A 350 -23.56 -13.39 -9.73
C ASP A 350 -22.78 -14.03 -10.90
N GLY A 351 -21.89 -14.99 -10.61
CA GLY A 351 -21.21 -15.77 -11.66
C GLY A 351 -20.01 -15.10 -12.36
N ASN A 352 -19.58 -13.92 -11.94
CA ASN A 352 -18.43 -13.21 -12.56
C ASN A 352 -17.12 -13.49 -11.81
N TYR A 353 -16.62 -14.73 -11.85
CA TYR A 353 -15.37 -15.07 -11.17
C TYR A 353 -14.50 -16.04 -11.97
N ARG A 354 -13.20 -16.10 -11.62
CA ARG A 354 -12.25 -17.12 -12.08
C ARG A 354 -11.50 -17.71 -10.88
N ILE A 355 -11.29 -19.02 -10.91
CA ILE A 355 -10.50 -19.73 -9.91
C ILE A 355 -9.24 -20.26 -10.58
N PHE A 356 -8.10 -19.94 -10.00
CA PHE A 356 -6.79 -20.41 -10.44
C PHE A 356 -6.20 -21.34 -9.39
N HIS A 357 -5.65 -22.46 -9.83
CA HIS A 357 -4.85 -23.35 -8.99
C HIS A 357 -3.38 -22.97 -9.10
N VAL A 358 -2.71 -22.81 -7.96
CA VAL A 358 -1.30 -22.44 -7.88
C VAL A 358 -0.51 -23.58 -7.28
N GLU A 359 0.45 -24.12 -8.05
CA GLU A 359 1.33 -25.21 -7.62
C GLU A 359 2.75 -25.02 -8.16
N GLY A 360 3.74 -24.99 -7.26
CA GLY A 360 5.16 -24.91 -7.63
C GLY A 360 5.54 -23.71 -8.51
N GLY A 361 4.81 -22.59 -8.40
CA GLY A 361 5.01 -21.38 -9.21
C GLY A 361 4.28 -21.42 -10.57
N ASN A 362 3.56 -22.48 -10.90
CA ASN A 362 2.64 -22.52 -12.03
C ASN A 362 1.25 -22.06 -11.59
N ILE A 363 0.54 -21.39 -12.49
CA ILE A 363 -0.81 -20.87 -12.23
C ILE A 363 -1.71 -21.29 -13.38
N ASP A 364 -2.64 -22.16 -13.11
CA ASP A 364 -3.55 -22.73 -14.10
C ASP A 364 -5.00 -22.39 -13.79
N LEU A 365 -5.80 -22.13 -14.83
CA LEU A 365 -7.23 -21.90 -14.68
C LEU A 365 -7.90 -23.21 -14.24
N ALA A 366 -8.51 -23.19 -13.05
CA ALA A 366 -9.21 -24.35 -12.49
C ALA A 366 -10.72 -24.31 -12.79
N HIS A 367 -11.32 -23.11 -12.82
CA HIS A 367 -12.74 -22.91 -13.06
C HIS A 367 -13.04 -21.50 -13.56
N GLU A 368 -14.02 -21.38 -14.45
CA GLU A 368 -14.53 -20.13 -15.04
C GLU A 368 -16.06 -20.18 -15.06
N GLU A 369 -16.70 -19.16 -14.47
CA GLU A 369 -18.14 -18.89 -14.59
C GLU A 369 -18.42 -17.40 -14.81
#